data_92aacabecdd1609263528633863408c5
#
_entry.id   92aacabecdd1609263528633863408c5
#
_cell.length_a   1.000
_cell.length_b   1.000
_cell.length_c   1.000
_cell.angle_alpha   90.00
_cell.angle_beta   90.00
_cell.angle_gamma   90.00
#
_symmetry.space_group_name_H-M   'P 1'
#
loop_
_entity.id
_entity.type
_entity.pdbx_description
1 polymer ?
#
loop_
_entity_poly.entity_id
_entity_poly.type
_entity_poly.pdbx_seq_one_letter_code
_entity_poly.pdbx_strand_id
1 'polypeptide(L)' 'MPVYPGTAPPSIALAATLDKDGFAEHQITFTTHTGTHVDAPSHMLADAETLDGLPLAQFMGPAVMINLNTIASP' A
#
# COMPACT_ATOMS: atom_id res chain seq x y z
N MET A 1 -0.31 -9.32 6.46
CA MET A 1 0.28 -8.70 5.25
C MET A 1 1.79 -8.92 5.28
N PRO A 2 2.31 -9.71 4.34
CA PRO A 2 3.76 -9.89 4.27
C PRO A 2 4.45 -8.61 3.81
N VAL A 3 5.66 -8.40 4.29
CA VAL A 3 6.48 -7.25 3.91
C VAL A 3 7.83 -7.73 3.39
N TYR A 4 8.47 -6.89 2.59
CA TYR A 4 9.81 -7.18 2.08
C TYR A 4 10.80 -7.27 3.24
N PRO A 5 11.74 -8.24 3.24
CA PRO A 5 12.76 -8.33 4.29
C PRO A 5 13.52 -7.03 4.47
N GLY A 6 13.64 -6.57 5.70
CA GLY A 6 14.26 -5.29 6.03
C GLY A 6 13.29 -4.12 6.09
N THR A 7 12.06 -4.29 5.60
CA THR A 7 11.02 -3.27 5.70
C THR A 7 10.26 -3.45 7.02
N ALA A 8 10.03 -2.37 7.73
CA ALA A 8 9.25 -2.42 8.96
C ALA A 8 7.79 -2.82 8.65
N PRO A 9 7.21 -3.77 9.39
CA PRO A 9 5.80 -4.13 9.19
C PRO A 9 4.89 -2.97 9.58
N PRO A 10 3.66 -2.91 8.99
CA PRO A 10 2.70 -1.89 9.39
C PRO A 10 2.29 -2.07 10.84
N SER A 11 1.98 -0.97 11.51
CA SER A 11 1.48 -0.98 12.87
C SER A 11 0.22 -0.14 12.98
N ILE A 12 -0.69 -0.56 13.86
CA ILE A 12 -1.95 0.13 14.13
C ILE A 12 -2.03 0.34 15.63
N ALA A 13 -2.22 1.58 16.05
CA ALA A 13 -2.35 1.94 17.46
C ALA A 13 -3.63 2.72 17.68
N LEU A 14 -4.23 2.53 18.86
CA LEU A 14 -5.41 3.28 19.25
C LEU A 14 -4.99 4.73 19.54
N ALA A 15 -5.60 5.70 18.85
CA ALA A 15 -5.30 7.10 19.02
C ALA A 15 -6.35 7.82 19.85
N ALA A 16 -7.64 7.47 19.70
CA ALA A 16 -8.73 8.08 20.45
C ALA A 16 -9.88 7.10 20.61
N THR A 17 -10.65 7.25 21.68
CA THR A 17 -11.80 6.40 21.98
C THR A 17 -13.06 7.27 22.16
N LEU A 18 -14.23 6.67 21.89
CA LEU A 18 -15.50 7.37 22.08
C LEU A 18 -15.69 7.80 23.55
N ASP A 19 -15.30 6.96 24.48
CA ASP A 19 -15.50 7.20 25.91
C ASP A 19 -14.70 8.41 26.41
N LYS A 20 -13.44 8.53 25.97
CA LYS A 20 -12.56 9.59 26.46
C LYS A 20 -12.57 10.84 25.61
N ASP A 21 -12.64 10.67 24.29
CA ASP A 21 -12.39 11.76 23.35
C ASP A 21 -13.63 12.17 22.58
N GLY A 22 -14.72 11.40 22.66
CA GLY A 22 -15.95 11.65 21.92
C GLY A 22 -15.91 11.21 20.47
N PHE A 23 -14.81 10.60 20.03
CA PHE A 23 -14.66 10.00 18.71
C PHE A 23 -13.69 8.83 18.76
N ALA A 24 -13.76 7.95 17.77
CA ALA A 24 -12.89 6.78 17.68
C ALA A 24 -11.90 6.97 16.54
N GLU A 25 -10.62 6.69 16.81
CA GLU A 25 -9.57 6.91 15.83
C GLU A 25 -8.39 5.96 16.07
N HIS A 26 -7.78 5.49 14.99
CA HIS A 26 -6.56 4.71 15.04
C HIS A 26 -5.45 5.43 14.28
N GLN A 27 -4.23 5.22 14.74
CA GLN A 27 -3.04 5.68 14.03
C GLN A 27 -2.41 4.51 13.30
N ILE A 28 -2.17 4.68 12.01
CA ILE A 28 -1.56 3.65 11.16
C ILE A 28 -0.18 4.13 10.75
N THR A 29 0.83 3.29 10.96
CA THR A 29 2.20 3.58 10.54
C THR A 29 2.64 2.49 9.56
N PHE A 30 3.08 2.88 8.38
CA PHE A 30 3.60 1.95 7.39
C PHE A 30 4.52 2.69 6.42
N THR A 31 5.37 1.93 5.74
CA THR A 31 6.21 2.50 4.69
C THR A 31 5.42 2.65 3.40
N THR A 32 5.91 3.47 2.50
CA THR A 32 5.24 3.68 1.20
C THR A 32 5.25 2.45 0.30
N HIS A 33 6.04 1.44 0.64
CA HIS A 33 6.15 0.19 -0.14
C HIS A 33 5.62 -0.98 0.68
N THR A 34 4.38 -0.87 1.12
CA THR A 34 3.69 -1.89 1.93
C THR A 34 2.40 -2.30 1.22
N GLY A 35 2.17 -3.62 1.15
CA GLY A 35 0.95 -4.15 0.52
C GLY A 35 1.00 -4.04 -1.00
N THR A 36 -0.16 -4.21 -1.63
CA THR A 36 -0.28 -4.08 -3.08
C THR A 36 -0.21 -2.61 -3.46
N HIS A 37 0.76 -2.27 -4.29
CA HIS A 37 1.00 -0.88 -4.68
C HIS A 37 1.75 -0.82 -6.01
N VAL A 38 1.93 0.39 -6.52
CA VAL A 38 2.76 0.65 -7.70
C VAL A 38 3.97 1.47 -7.29
N ASP A 39 5.07 1.29 -8.02
CA ASP A 39 6.29 2.06 -7.81
C ASP A 39 6.43 3.12 -8.89
N ALA A 40 6.89 4.31 -8.51
CA ALA A 40 7.31 5.32 -9.46
C ALA A 40 8.75 5.04 -9.90
N PRO A 41 9.17 5.52 -11.08
CA PRO A 41 10.58 5.40 -11.49
C PRO A 41 11.55 5.98 -10.46
N SER A 42 11.15 7.03 -9.73
CA SER A 42 11.97 7.65 -8.70
C SER A 42 12.28 6.73 -7.52
N HIS A 43 11.56 5.62 -7.36
CA HIS A 43 11.86 4.65 -6.29
C HIS A 43 13.25 4.04 -6.45
N MET A 44 13.67 3.79 -7.69
CA MET A 44 14.95 3.12 -7.97
C MET A 44 15.92 3.96 -8.79
N LEU A 45 15.45 5.05 -9.38
CA LEU A 45 16.27 5.87 -10.29
C LEU A 45 16.35 7.30 -9.77
N ALA A 46 17.57 7.81 -9.60
CA ALA A 46 17.79 9.19 -9.19
C ALA A 46 17.28 10.15 -10.27
N ASP A 47 16.70 11.25 -9.83
CA ASP A 47 16.17 12.32 -10.72
C ASP A 47 15.07 11.85 -11.69
N ALA A 48 14.46 10.69 -11.44
CA ALA A 48 13.38 10.19 -12.26
C ALA A 48 12.01 10.68 -11.75
N GLU A 49 10.97 10.43 -12.53
CA GLU A 49 9.61 10.91 -12.26
C GLU A 49 9.04 10.32 -10.97
N THR A 50 8.35 11.14 -10.22
CA THR A 50 7.46 10.71 -9.12
C THR A 50 6.08 10.39 -9.69
N LEU A 51 5.22 9.76 -8.88
CA LEU A 51 3.89 9.32 -9.37
C LEU A 51 3.03 10.47 -9.87
N ASP A 52 3.09 11.62 -9.23
CA ASP A 52 2.31 12.78 -9.61
C ASP A 52 2.73 13.38 -10.96
N GLY A 53 3.93 13.06 -11.43
CA GLY A 53 4.41 13.47 -12.75
C GLY A 53 4.03 12.52 -13.87
N LEU A 54 3.41 11.38 -13.58
CA LEU A 54 3.03 10.38 -14.58
C LEU A 54 1.57 10.52 -14.99
N PRO A 55 1.23 10.23 -16.27
CA PRO A 55 -0.17 10.27 -16.69
C PRO A 55 -1.01 9.23 -15.95
N LEU A 56 -2.19 9.62 -15.50
CA LEU A 56 -3.11 8.71 -14.81
C LEU A 56 -3.49 7.51 -15.68
N ALA A 57 -3.53 7.70 -16.99
CA ALA A 57 -3.88 6.64 -17.94
C ALA A 57 -2.93 5.44 -17.89
N GLN A 58 -1.72 5.60 -17.36
CA GLN A 58 -0.79 4.48 -17.18
C GLN A 58 -1.21 3.51 -16.09
N PHE A 59 -2.12 3.93 -15.21
CA PHE A 59 -2.57 3.13 -14.07
C PHE A 59 -4.01 2.67 -14.21
N MET A 60 -4.60 2.85 -15.38
CA MET A 60 -5.98 2.50 -15.67
C MET A 60 -6.07 1.71 -16.96
N GLY A 61 -6.95 0.73 -17.01
CA GLY A 61 -7.15 -0.03 -18.22
C GLY A 61 -8.05 -1.23 -18.01
N PRO A 62 -8.38 -1.95 -19.09
CA PRO A 62 -9.11 -3.20 -18.98
C PRO A 62 -8.33 -4.21 -18.15
N ALA A 63 -9.04 -5.04 -17.40
CA ALA A 63 -8.42 -6.04 -16.54
C ALA A 63 -9.25 -7.31 -16.54
N VAL A 64 -8.61 -8.42 -16.18
CA VAL A 64 -9.30 -9.70 -15.92
C VAL A 64 -8.95 -10.16 -14.53
N MET A 65 -9.94 -10.76 -13.87
CA MET A 65 -9.72 -11.37 -12.56
C MET A 65 -9.39 -12.86 -12.77
N ILE A 66 -8.31 -13.29 -12.13
CA ILE A 66 -7.93 -14.69 -12.11
C ILE A 66 -8.17 -15.22 -10.71
N ASN A 67 -9.04 -16.24 -10.59
CA ASN A 67 -9.35 -16.83 -9.29
C ASN A 67 -8.38 -17.96 -9.00
N LEU A 68 -7.40 -17.69 -8.14
CA LEU A 68 -6.39 -18.67 -7.76
C LEU A 68 -6.89 -19.69 -6.74
N ASN A 69 -8.07 -19.50 -6.17
CA ASN A 69 -8.65 -20.44 -5.21
C ASN A 69 -9.02 -21.77 -5.86
N THR A 70 -9.16 -21.83 -7.17
CA THR A 70 -9.47 -23.03 -7.94
C THR A 70 -8.23 -23.73 -8.45
N ILE A 71 -7.06 -23.16 -8.23
CA ILE A 71 -5.77 -23.69 -8.67
C ILE A 71 -5.10 -24.31 -7.45
N ALA A 72 -4.56 -25.53 -7.62
CA ALA A 72 -3.84 -26.22 -6.54
C ALA A 72 -2.66 -25.35 -6.09
N SER A 73 -2.53 -25.20 -4.77
CA SER A 73 -1.41 -24.48 -4.19
C SER A 73 -0.11 -25.19 -4.45
N PRO A 74 0.97 -24.49 -4.79
CA PRO A 74 2.28 -25.09 -4.92
C PRO A 74 2.79 -25.65 -3.60
#